data_8c901c223289745d2e96d9dcf6a3770c
#
_entry.id   8c901c223289745d2e96d9dcf6a3770c
#
_cell.length_a   1.000
_cell.length_b   1.000
_cell.length_c   1.000
_cell.angle_alpha   90.00
_cell.angle_beta   90.00
_cell.angle_gamma   90.00
#
_symmetry.space_group_name_H-M   'P 1'
#
loop_
_entity.id
_entity.type
_entity.pdbx_description
1 polymer ?
#
loop_
_entity_poly.entity_id
_entity_poly.type
_entity_poly.pdbx_seq_one_letter_code
_entity_poly.pdbx_strand_id
1 'polypeptide(L)'
;CSRMSEQKVKSICIAGGGSAGWLTAARTLFECPDFDITLVESPTVPIIGVGEATLLGFDHFLTNSCNIPLDVWSKECDATVKLGTKFTNWYGNSLDLWSPFLVPIVKPNDHNYDLIDLAIEGAVAVTEFYRECSTWYEMCIDQQKIPSTTTISGGEHGVAYNLDAVKLANFLSQYCNKTYPKLTHIKQNISNVITKDGNINHLVLDDGSLVKADFFIDCTGFKKLLSNSLEGSDWRNYDTQVFTNAAVASQIDYKSTDDPQHPYVDAEACELGWIWKTPIKERIGSGLCYNRNVTTKEEAEKFFIDYWGKDRLKTGEFNHINYDPEYN
;
A
#
# COMPACT_ATOMS: atom_id res chain seq x y z
N CYS A 1 4.63 -44.96 -10.84
CA CYS A 1 4.34 -43.53 -10.76
C CYS A 1 3.16 -43.23 -11.67
N SER A 2 1.95 -43.16 -11.11
CA SER A 2 0.76 -42.68 -11.81
C SER A 2 0.97 -41.19 -12.07
N ARG A 3 0.99 -40.76 -13.34
CA ARG A 3 0.85 -39.36 -13.72
C ARG A 3 -0.47 -38.87 -13.14
N MET A 4 -0.42 -38.03 -12.11
CA MET A 4 -1.57 -37.21 -11.75
C MET A 4 -1.94 -36.45 -13.01
N SER A 5 -3.20 -36.56 -13.44
CA SER A 5 -3.71 -35.73 -14.52
C SER A 5 -3.57 -34.29 -14.07
N GLU A 6 -2.76 -33.48 -14.77
CA GLU A 6 -2.68 -32.04 -14.54
C GLU A 6 -4.09 -31.47 -14.72
N GLN A 7 -4.76 -31.23 -13.63
CA GLN A 7 -6.05 -30.57 -13.62
C GLN A 7 -5.76 -29.10 -14.01
N LYS A 8 -6.16 -28.76 -15.23
CA LYS A 8 -5.89 -27.42 -15.76
C LYS A 8 -6.76 -26.41 -15.01
N VAL A 9 -6.16 -25.45 -14.32
CA VAL A 9 -6.88 -24.34 -13.68
C VAL A 9 -7.67 -23.57 -14.74
N LYS A 10 -8.95 -23.33 -14.47
CA LYS A 10 -9.87 -22.56 -15.33
C LYS A 10 -10.65 -21.51 -14.59
N SER A 11 -10.76 -21.65 -13.28
CA SER A 11 -11.51 -20.74 -12.43
C SER A 11 -10.68 -20.25 -11.23
N ILE A 12 -10.76 -18.96 -10.94
CA ILE A 12 -10.05 -18.32 -9.84
C ILE A 12 -11.06 -17.54 -8.98
N CYS A 13 -11.00 -17.75 -7.68
CA CYS A 13 -11.76 -16.97 -6.71
C CYS A 13 -10.81 -16.04 -5.94
N ILE A 14 -11.08 -14.74 -5.97
CA ILE A 14 -10.39 -13.71 -5.21
C ILE A 14 -11.29 -13.35 -4.02
N ALA A 15 -10.82 -13.62 -2.82
CA ALA A 15 -11.53 -13.30 -1.58
C ALA A 15 -11.03 -11.96 -1.02
N GLY A 16 -11.91 -10.97 -0.99
CA GLY A 16 -11.64 -9.61 -0.52
C GLY A 16 -11.72 -8.57 -1.62
N GLY A 17 -12.50 -7.51 -1.40
CA GLY A 17 -12.74 -6.39 -2.32
C GLY A 17 -11.99 -5.11 -1.96
N GLY A 18 -10.93 -5.20 -1.19
CA GLY A 18 -10.01 -4.08 -0.94
C GLY A 18 -9.06 -3.82 -2.10
N SER A 19 -8.10 -2.90 -1.90
CA SER A 19 -7.12 -2.54 -2.93
C SER A 19 -6.38 -3.76 -3.48
N ALA A 20 -5.94 -4.68 -2.60
CA ALA A 20 -5.25 -5.91 -3.02
C ALA A 20 -6.14 -6.79 -3.91
N GLY A 21 -7.41 -6.98 -3.55
CA GLY A 21 -8.35 -7.80 -4.32
C GLY A 21 -8.64 -7.22 -5.69
N TRP A 22 -8.89 -5.92 -5.77
CA TRP A 22 -9.19 -5.28 -7.05
C TRP A 22 -7.96 -5.14 -7.96
N LEU A 23 -6.74 -4.92 -7.40
CA LEU A 23 -5.49 -4.97 -8.17
C LEU A 23 -5.25 -6.38 -8.72
N THR A 24 -5.46 -7.40 -7.90
CA THR A 24 -5.38 -8.81 -8.32
C THR A 24 -6.40 -9.12 -9.41
N ALA A 25 -7.65 -8.68 -9.25
CA ALA A 25 -8.68 -8.88 -10.24
C ALA A 25 -8.34 -8.21 -11.58
N ALA A 26 -7.92 -6.93 -11.57
CA ALA A 26 -7.54 -6.21 -12.77
C ALA A 26 -6.41 -6.92 -13.53
N ARG A 27 -5.39 -7.39 -12.82
CA ARG A 27 -4.28 -8.13 -13.42
C ARG A 27 -4.71 -9.49 -13.97
N THR A 28 -5.46 -10.26 -13.19
CA THR A 28 -5.88 -11.62 -13.57
C THR A 28 -6.83 -11.58 -14.75
N LEU A 29 -7.79 -10.65 -14.78
CA LEU A 29 -8.73 -10.47 -15.89
C LEU A 29 -8.03 -10.09 -17.19
N PHE A 30 -6.99 -9.28 -17.12
CA PHE A 30 -6.20 -8.89 -18.28
C PHE A 30 -5.34 -10.04 -18.83
N GLU A 31 -4.63 -10.74 -17.96
CA GLU A 31 -3.70 -11.81 -18.37
C GLU A 31 -4.37 -13.15 -18.68
N CYS A 32 -5.50 -13.43 -18.04
CA CYS A 32 -6.19 -14.70 -18.13
C CYS A 32 -7.63 -14.52 -18.66
N PRO A 33 -7.84 -13.98 -19.87
CA PRO A 33 -9.17 -13.62 -20.39
C PRO A 33 -10.11 -14.83 -20.57
N ASP A 34 -9.55 -16.04 -20.61
CA ASP A 34 -10.32 -17.29 -20.76
C ASP A 34 -10.73 -17.92 -19.44
N PHE A 35 -10.26 -17.38 -18.30
CA PHE A 35 -10.59 -17.92 -16.99
C PHE A 35 -11.90 -17.32 -16.46
N ASP A 36 -12.61 -18.10 -15.66
CA ASP A 36 -13.76 -17.64 -14.89
C ASP A 36 -13.26 -17.02 -13.59
N ILE A 37 -13.35 -15.70 -13.49
CA ILE A 37 -12.87 -14.96 -12.31
C ILE A 37 -14.05 -14.57 -11.44
N THR A 38 -14.02 -14.97 -10.17
CA THR A 38 -14.99 -14.56 -9.16
C THR A 38 -14.28 -13.73 -8.10
N LEU A 39 -14.78 -12.52 -7.81
CA LEU A 39 -14.36 -11.72 -6.67
C LEU A 39 -15.48 -11.65 -5.66
N VAL A 40 -15.16 -12.02 -4.41
CA VAL A 40 -16.08 -11.95 -3.28
C VAL A 40 -15.69 -10.77 -2.38
N GLU A 41 -16.57 -9.78 -2.29
CA GLU A 41 -16.38 -8.56 -1.52
C GLU A 41 -17.38 -8.48 -0.36
N SER A 42 -16.88 -8.24 0.84
CA SER A 42 -17.73 -7.97 2.01
C SER A 42 -18.44 -6.63 1.88
N PRO A 43 -19.77 -6.57 2.02
CA PRO A 43 -20.50 -5.31 2.06
C PRO A 43 -20.37 -4.56 3.40
N THR A 44 -19.83 -5.20 4.43
CA THR A 44 -19.80 -4.68 5.81
C THR A 44 -18.40 -4.33 6.30
N VAL A 45 -17.35 -4.85 5.67
CA VAL A 45 -15.97 -4.53 6.03
C VAL A 45 -15.49 -3.36 5.19
N PRO A 46 -15.21 -2.20 5.80
CA PRO A 46 -14.74 -1.04 5.05
C PRO A 46 -13.35 -1.27 4.49
N ILE A 47 -13.06 -0.63 3.37
CA ILE A 47 -11.71 -0.54 2.84
C ILE A 47 -10.91 0.36 3.77
N ILE A 48 -9.77 -0.12 4.24
CA ILE A 48 -8.84 0.71 5.01
C ILE A 48 -8.19 1.68 4.02
N GLY A 49 -8.51 2.97 4.18
CA GLY A 49 -7.99 4.05 3.36
C GLY A 49 -7.51 5.19 4.26
N VAL A 50 -6.22 5.27 4.45
CA VAL A 50 -5.58 6.24 5.35
C VAL A 50 -4.67 7.23 4.61
N GLY A 51 -4.68 7.18 3.25
CA GLY A 51 -3.72 7.83 2.37
C GLY A 51 -2.51 6.92 2.19
N GLU A 52 -2.45 6.23 1.08
CA GLU A 52 -1.45 5.20 0.82
C GLU A 52 -0.37 5.71 -0.12
N ALA A 53 0.81 5.16 0.09
CA ALA A 53 1.96 5.39 -0.75
C ALA A 53 2.37 4.09 -1.45
N THR A 54 2.62 4.18 -2.74
CA THR A 54 3.04 3.04 -3.53
C THR A 54 4.57 2.88 -3.52
N LEU A 55 5.03 1.80 -4.11
CA LEU A 55 6.43 1.57 -4.48
C LEU A 55 6.65 1.92 -5.96
N LEU A 56 7.93 1.92 -6.36
CA LEU A 56 8.32 2.05 -7.76
C LEU A 56 7.65 0.98 -8.62
N GLY A 57 7.29 1.34 -9.85
CA GLY A 57 6.70 0.41 -10.80
C GLY A 57 5.18 0.23 -10.69
N PHE A 58 4.52 0.94 -9.78
CA PHE A 58 3.06 0.86 -9.63
C PHE A 58 2.31 1.36 -10.88
N ASP A 59 2.76 2.43 -11.49
CA ASP A 59 2.25 2.95 -12.75
C ASP A 59 2.47 1.96 -13.91
N HIS A 60 3.65 1.35 -13.98
CA HIS A 60 3.94 0.29 -14.94
C HIS A 60 3.00 -0.91 -14.75
N PHE A 61 2.74 -1.30 -13.50
CA PHE A 61 1.79 -2.37 -13.19
C PHE A 61 0.39 -2.05 -13.71
N LEU A 62 -0.16 -0.88 -13.39
CA LEU A 62 -1.50 -0.51 -13.86
C LEU A 62 -1.55 -0.29 -15.38
N THR A 63 -0.55 0.40 -15.94
CA THR A 63 -0.57 0.78 -17.36
C THR A 63 -0.24 -0.40 -18.27
N ASN A 64 0.85 -1.13 -17.98
CA ASN A 64 1.32 -2.17 -18.90
C ASN A 64 0.77 -3.56 -18.53
N SER A 65 0.59 -3.82 -17.22
CA SER A 65 0.17 -5.13 -16.76
C SER A 65 -1.33 -5.26 -16.52
N CYS A 66 -2.08 -4.15 -16.48
CA CYS A 66 -3.53 -4.13 -16.38
C CYS A 66 -4.22 -3.37 -17.52
N ASN A 67 -3.44 -2.75 -18.41
CA ASN A 67 -3.92 -1.91 -19.53
C ASN A 67 -4.82 -0.74 -19.09
N ILE A 68 -4.46 -0.11 -17.96
CA ILE A 68 -5.17 1.06 -17.41
C ILE A 68 -4.26 2.29 -17.52
N PRO A 69 -4.57 3.27 -18.41
CA PRO A 69 -3.71 4.43 -18.64
C PRO A 69 -3.46 5.29 -17.39
N LEU A 70 -2.24 5.83 -17.27
CA LEU A 70 -1.82 6.67 -16.15
C LEU A 70 -2.73 7.88 -15.92
N ASP A 71 -3.08 8.58 -17.00
CA ASP A 71 -3.91 9.79 -16.93
C ASP A 71 -5.37 9.50 -16.52
N VAL A 72 -5.80 8.24 -16.61
CA VAL A 72 -7.12 7.78 -16.17
C VAL A 72 -7.08 7.48 -14.66
N TRP A 73 -6.28 6.48 -14.25
CA TRP A 73 -6.30 6.04 -12.86
C TRP A 73 -5.78 7.10 -11.88
N SER A 74 -4.79 7.91 -12.28
CA SER A 74 -4.21 8.91 -11.38
C SER A 74 -5.20 10.01 -10.99
N LYS A 75 -6.09 10.40 -11.90
CA LYS A 75 -7.16 11.37 -11.62
C LYS A 75 -8.22 10.80 -10.70
N GLU A 76 -8.64 9.56 -10.97
CA GLU A 76 -9.71 8.89 -10.22
C GLU A 76 -9.30 8.56 -8.78
N CYS A 77 -7.99 8.45 -8.52
CA CYS A 77 -7.44 8.07 -7.21
C CYS A 77 -6.82 9.24 -6.43
N ASP A 78 -6.99 10.49 -6.86
CA ASP A 78 -6.32 11.67 -6.28
C ASP A 78 -4.80 11.51 -6.16
N ALA A 79 -4.19 10.82 -7.14
CA ALA A 79 -2.79 10.48 -7.08
C ALA A 79 -1.89 11.70 -7.17
N THR A 80 -0.84 11.71 -6.36
CA THR A 80 0.27 12.66 -6.40
C THR A 80 1.57 11.90 -6.55
N VAL A 81 2.58 12.55 -7.13
CA VAL A 81 3.89 11.93 -7.31
C VAL A 81 4.62 11.79 -5.97
N LYS A 82 5.22 10.63 -5.75
CA LYS A 82 6.09 10.34 -4.62
C LYS A 82 7.51 10.09 -5.13
N LEU A 83 8.46 10.90 -4.67
CA LEU A 83 9.88 10.84 -5.05
C LEU A 83 10.77 10.20 -3.99
N GLY A 84 10.21 9.97 -2.79
CA GLY A 84 10.96 9.37 -1.69
C GLY A 84 10.19 9.37 -0.38
N THR A 85 10.93 9.14 0.70
CA THR A 85 10.43 9.21 2.07
C THR A 85 11.39 10.06 2.91
N LYS A 86 10.82 10.93 3.74
CA LYS A 86 11.54 11.67 4.78
C LYS A 86 11.31 10.98 6.11
N PHE A 87 12.38 10.82 6.88
CA PHE A 87 12.32 10.31 8.25
C PHE A 87 12.73 11.44 9.20
N THR A 88 11.76 11.96 9.94
CA THR A 88 11.93 13.10 10.85
C THR A 88 12.09 12.61 12.29
N ASN A 89 13.03 13.17 13.05
CA ASN A 89 13.26 12.91 14.48
C ASN A 89 13.66 11.47 14.90
N TRP A 90 14.01 10.59 13.99
CA TRP A 90 14.36 9.19 14.33
C TRP A 90 15.65 9.05 15.13
N TYR A 91 16.52 10.04 15.08
CA TYR A 91 17.79 10.04 15.81
C TYR A 91 17.81 10.96 17.03
N GLY A 92 16.66 11.56 17.40
CA GLY A 92 16.52 12.42 18.58
C GLY A 92 17.31 13.74 18.55
N ASN A 93 17.84 14.15 17.41
CA ASN A 93 18.73 15.31 17.27
C ASN A 93 18.29 16.30 16.18
N SER A 94 17.03 16.28 15.81
CA SER A 94 16.45 17.12 14.75
C SER A 94 17.09 16.91 13.37
N LEU A 95 17.78 15.80 13.14
CA LEU A 95 18.28 15.42 11.83
C LEU A 95 17.19 14.71 11.04
N ASP A 96 16.96 15.19 9.83
CA ASP A 96 16.10 14.56 8.86
C ASP A 96 16.92 13.57 8.03
N LEU A 97 16.46 12.33 7.96
CA LEU A 97 17.00 11.34 7.05
C LEU A 97 16.13 11.29 5.80
N TRP A 98 16.75 11.41 4.64
CA TRP A 98 16.06 11.34 3.37
C TRP A 98 16.33 10.02 2.67
N SER A 99 15.28 9.40 2.16
CA SER A 99 15.35 8.22 1.31
C SER A 99 14.62 8.49 -0.02
N PRO A 100 15.25 9.27 -0.91
CA PRO A 100 14.70 9.51 -2.25
C PRO A 100 14.83 8.24 -3.08
N PHE A 101 13.99 8.09 -4.10
CA PHE A 101 14.15 7.00 -5.04
C PHE A 101 15.42 7.19 -5.86
N LEU A 102 16.25 6.16 -5.87
CA LEU A 102 17.50 6.17 -6.58
C LEU A 102 17.26 5.78 -8.04
N VAL A 103 17.68 6.64 -8.96
CA VAL A 103 18.05 6.19 -10.28
C VAL A 103 19.58 6.09 -10.22
N PRO A 104 20.15 4.89 -10.30
CA PRO A 104 21.59 4.77 -10.26
C PRO A 104 22.16 5.50 -11.47
N ILE A 105 22.78 6.67 -11.22
CA ILE A 105 23.67 7.30 -12.19
C ILE A 105 24.98 6.53 -12.11
N VAL A 106 24.93 5.26 -12.43
CA VAL A 106 26.15 4.48 -12.60
C VAL A 106 26.70 4.84 -13.96
N LYS A 107 27.59 5.80 -14.00
CA LYS A 107 28.59 5.77 -15.07
C LYS A 107 29.43 4.51 -14.80
N PRO A 108 29.48 3.56 -15.70
CA PRO A 108 30.37 2.42 -15.55
C PRO A 108 31.81 2.94 -15.68
N ASN A 109 32.39 3.35 -14.59
CA ASN A 109 33.84 3.38 -14.48
C ASN A 109 34.26 1.95 -14.18
N ASP A 110 35.34 1.47 -14.81
CA ASP A 110 35.88 0.13 -14.81
C ASP A 110 36.26 -0.46 -13.42
N HIS A 111 35.76 0.10 -12.35
CA HIS A 111 35.95 -0.38 -10.98
C HIS A 111 34.58 -0.57 -10.31
N ASN A 112 34.30 -1.78 -9.90
CA ASN A 112 33.13 -2.22 -9.11
C ASN A 112 33.13 -1.62 -7.70
N TYR A 113 33.33 -0.31 -7.54
CA TYR A 113 33.09 0.34 -6.26
C TYR A 113 31.61 0.67 -6.18
N ASP A 114 30.95 0.04 -5.20
CA ASP A 114 29.64 0.47 -4.77
C ASP A 114 29.79 1.91 -4.23
N LEU A 115 28.84 2.78 -4.57
CA LEU A 115 28.80 4.16 -4.06
C LEU A 115 28.76 4.20 -2.52
N ILE A 116 28.25 3.13 -1.90
CA ILE A 116 28.28 2.92 -0.45
C ILE A 116 29.73 2.78 0.04
N ASP A 117 30.57 2.04 -0.67
CA ASP A 117 31.98 1.87 -0.33
C ASP A 117 32.74 3.21 -0.38
N LEU A 118 32.46 4.04 -1.38
CA LEU A 118 33.04 5.37 -1.50
C LEU A 118 32.57 6.33 -0.37
N ALA A 119 31.32 6.22 0.08
CA ALA A 119 30.83 6.99 1.22
C ALA A 119 31.45 6.50 2.55
N ILE A 120 31.64 5.19 2.72
CA ILE A 120 32.29 4.59 3.89
C ILE A 120 33.78 4.98 3.95
N GLU A 121 34.47 5.02 2.81
CA GLU A 121 35.86 5.43 2.71
C GLU A 121 36.06 6.95 2.89
N GLY A 122 34.97 7.72 3.03
CA GLY A 122 35.01 9.17 3.19
C GLY A 122 35.43 9.92 1.92
N ALA A 123 35.43 9.23 0.79
CA ALA A 123 35.76 9.84 -0.51
C ALA A 123 34.68 10.80 -1.03
N VAL A 124 33.45 10.63 -0.52
CA VAL A 124 32.29 11.51 -0.84
C VAL A 124 31.58 11.85 0.47
N ALA A 125 31.26 13.12 0.69
CA ALA A 125 30.42 13.52 1.81
C ALA A 125 29.03 12.89 1.64
N VAL A 126 28.40 12.46 2.73
CA VAL A 126 27.08 11.79 2.72
C VAL A 126 26.03 12.65 1.98
N THR A 127 26.10 13.97 2.11
CA THR A 127 25.21 14.90 1.40
C THR A 127 25.47 14.95 -0.11
N GLU A 128 26.72 14.87 -0.54
CA GLU A 128 27.09 14.80 -1.95
C GLU A 128 26.73 13.44 -2.52
N PHE A 129 26.88 12.36 -1.73
CA PHE A 129 26.44 11.03 -2.12
C PHE A 129 24.95 11.00 -2.52
N TYR A 130 24.05 11.55 -1.70
CA TYR A 130 22.63 11.60 -2.04
C TYR A 130 22.33 12.49 -3.24
N ARG A 131 23.06 13.57 -3.41
CA ARG A 131 22.93 14.48 -4.56
C ARG A 131 23.38 13.84 -5.86
N GLU A 132 24.48 13.12 -5.83
CA GLU A 132 25.04 12.42 -7.00
C GLU A 132 24.27 11.14 -7.36
N CYS A 133 23.68 10.48 -6.36
CA CYS A 133 23.05 9.16 -6.53
C CYS A 133 21.54 9.22 -6.73
N SER A 134 20.89 10.37 -6.48
CA SER A 134 19.44 10.48 -6.58
C SER A 134 19.02 11.65 -7.44
N THR A 135 18.34 11.35 -8.53
CA THR A 135 17.69 12.35 -9.39
C THR A 135 16.67 13.21 -8.64
N TRP A 136 16.11 12.67 -7.56
CA TRP A 136 15.00 13.29 -6.85
C TRP A 136 15.39 13.97 -5.53
N TYR A 137 16.67 13.90 -5.14
CA TYR A 137 17.12 14.44 -3.86
C TYR A 137 16.85 15.94 -3.73
N GLU A 138 17.23 16.73 -4.72
CA GLU A 138 17.00 18.17 -4.71
C GLU A 138 15.51 18.52 -4.76
N MET A 139 14.73 17.79 -5.55
CA MET A 139 13.27 17.99 -5.60
C MET A 139 12.59 17.64 -4.26
N CYS A 140 13.07 16.65 -3.54
CA CYS A 140 12.56 16.34 -2.20
C CYS A 140 12.89 17.44 -1.18
N ILE A 141 14.10 18.01 -1.24
CA ILE A 141 14.56 19.00 -0.27
C ILE A 141 14.09 20.42 -0.64
N ASP A 142 14.34 20.86 -1.89
CA ASP A 142 14.23 22.24 -2.27
C ASP A 142 12.89 22.60 -2.92
N GLN A 143 12.16 21.62 -3.42
CA GLN A 143 10.92 21.87 -4.13
C GLN A 143 9.68 21.40 -3.39
N GLN A 144 8.86 22.37 -3.04
CA GLN A 144 7.59 22.15 -2.35
C GLN A 144 6.43 21.85 -3.32
N LYS A 145 6.67 21.84 -4.63
CA LYS A 145 5.62 21.56 -5.62
C LYS A 145 5.69 20.13 -6.11
N ILE A 146 4.56 19.47 -6.10
CA ILE A 146 4.41 18.13 -6.68
C ILE A 146 4.47 18.27 -8.22
N PRO A 147 5.38 17.55 -8.90
CA PRO A 147 5.38 17.48 -10.35
C PRO A 147 4.03 16.93 -10.85
N SER A 148 3.58 17.42 -12.01
CA SER A 148 2.37 16.87 -12.64
C SER A 148 2.57 15.38 -12.94
N THR A 149 1.59 14.56 -12.59
CA THR A 149 1.59 13.12 -12.90
C THR A 149 1.67 12.83 -14.40
N THR A 150 1.31 13.81 -15.25
CA THR A 150 1.38 13.69 -16.71
C THR A 150 2.76 13.97 -17.28
N THR A 151 3.65 14.62 -16.53
CA THR A 151 5.00 15.01 -16.98
C THR A 151 6.09 14.02 -16.60
N ILE A 152 5.83 13.14 -15.66
CA ILE A 152 6.81 12.17 -15.16
C ILE A 152 6.21 10.78 -15.29
N SER A 153 6.60 10.07 -16.34
CA SER A 153 6.31 8.64 -16.43
C SER A 153 7.31 7.87 -15.60
N GLY A 154 6.85 6.96 -14.75
CA GLY A 154 7.69 6.20 -13.83
C GLY A 154 8.68 5.24 -14.48
N GLY A 155 8.60 5.04 -15.80
CA GLY A 155 9.40 4.03 -16.49
C GLY A 155 10.91 4.28 -16.48
N GLU A 156 11.34 5.51 -16.68
CA GLU A 156 12.77 5.86 -16.78
C GLU A 156 13.32 6.58 -15.55
N HIS A 157 12.45 7.15 -14.71
CA HIS A 157 12.85 8.08 -13.64
C HIS A 157 12.52 7.60 -12.23
N GLY A 158 11.94 6.41 -12.08
CA GLY A 158 11.75 5.79 -10.77
C GLY A 158 10.88 6.61 -9.82
N VAL A 159 9.65 6.94 -10.21
CA VAL A 159 8.66 7.58 -9.34
C VAL A 159 7.65 6.57 -8.80
N ALA A 160 7.13 6.86 -7.61
CA ALA A 160 5.95 6.21 -7.06
C ALA A 160 4.83 7.24 -6.89
N TYR A 161 3.77 6.86 -6.23
CA TYR A 161 2.59 7.70 -6.07
C TYR A 161 2.06 7.61 -4.64
N ASN A 162 1.53 8.73 -4.15
CA ASN A 162 0.59 8.74 -3.04
C ASN A 162 -0.81 8.76 -3.63
N LEU A 163 -1.75 8.06 -3.05
CA LEU A 163 -3.11 7.93 -3.58
C LEU A 163 -4.14 7.63 -2.48
N ASP A 164 -5.41 7.75 -2.84
CA ASP A 164 -6.52 7.32 -2.00
C ASP A 164 -6.91 5.88 -2.36
N ALA A 165 -6.64 4.93 -1.44
CA ALA A 165 -6.91 3.51 -1.67
C ALA A 165 -8.40 3.18 -1.80
N VAL A 166 -9.27 3.94 -1.15
CA VAL A 166 -10.72 3.76 -1.29
C VAL A 166 -11.16 4.15 -2.69
N LYS A 167 -10.66 5.29 -3.20
CA LYS A 167 -10.92 5.71 -4.58
C LYS A 167 -10.33 4.73 -5.58
N LEU A 168 -9.11 4.23 -5.34
CA LEU A 168 -8.48 3.21 -6.20
C LEU A 168 -9.32 1.95 -6.29
N ALA A 169 -9.75 1.39 -5.16
CA ALA A 169 -10.55 0.17 -5.16
C ALA A 169 -11.91 0.38 -5.85
N ASN A 170 -12.57 1.52 -5.60
CA ASN A 170 -13.82 1.88 -6.26
C ASN A 170 -13.65 2.05 -7.78
N PHE A 171 -12.61 2.74 -8.19
CA PHE A 171 -12.28 2.90 -9.62
C PHE A 171 -12.02 1.55 -10.29
N LEU A 172 -11.16 0.72 -9.71
CA LEU A 172 -10.85 -0.61 -10.25
C LEU A 172 -12.08 -1.51 -10.29
N SER A 173 -12.95 -1.46 -9.28
CA SER A 173 -14.22 -2.17 -9.26
C SER A 173 -15.10 -1.78 -10.45
N GLN A 174 -15.29 -0.48 -10.66
CA GLN A 174 -16.09 0.02 -11.80
C GLN A 174 -15.45 -0.34 -13.14
N TYR A 175 -14.14 -0.15 -13.27
CA TYR A 175 -13.38 -0.46 -14.46
C TYR A 175 -13.48 -1.95 -14.83
N CYS A 176 -13.20 -2.85 -13.88
CA CYS A 176 -13.23 -4.28 -14.10
C CYS A 176 -14.64 -4.78 -14.47
N ASN A 177 -15.66 -4.36 -13.72
CA ASN A 177 -17.04 -4.75 -14.00
C ASN A 177 -17.53 -4.26 -15.37
N LYS A 178 -17.08 -3.10 -15.82
CA LYS A 178 -17.43 -2.55 -17.13
C LYS A 178 -16.66 -3.22 -18.28
N THR A 179 -15.38 -3.49 -18.08
CA THR A 179 -14.47 -3.94 -19.13
C THR A 179 -14.51 -5.45 -19.33
N TYR A 180 -14.75 -6.23 -18.29
CA TYR A 180 -14.64 -7.68 -18.29
C TYR A 180 -15.98 -8.35 -17.95
N PRO A 181 -16.82 -8.66 -18.95
CA PRO A 181 -18.15 -9.22 -18.72
C PRO A 181 -18.16 -10.64 -18.11
N LYS A 182 -17.02 -11.33 -18.13
CA LYS A 182 -16.84 -12.64 -17.47
C LYS A 182 -16.55 -12.54 -15.96
N LEU A 183 -16.29 -11.35 -15.43
CA LEU A 183 -16.10 -11.18 -14.00
C LEU A 183 -17.42 -11.43 -13.25
N THR A 184 -17.38 -12.35 -12.30
CA THR A 184 -18.45 -12.52 -11.33
C THR A 184 -18.11 -11.76 -10.05
N HIS A 185 -18.80 -10.67 -9.78
CA HIS A 185 -18.60 -9.87 -8.57
C HIS A 185 -19.72 -10.14 -7.56
N ILE A 186 -19.39 -10.75 -6.43
CA ILE A 186 -20.32 -11.14 -5.37
C ILE A 186 -20.12 -10.23 -4.16
N LYS A 187 -21.16 -9.49 -3.77
CA LYS A 187 -21.16 -8.61 -2.59
C LYS A 187 -21.81 -9.31 -1.39
N GLN A 188 -21.06 -10.20 -0.76
CA GLN A 188 -21.49 -10.96 0.42
C GLN A 188 -20.30 -11.25 1.35
N ASN A 189 -20.57 -11.44 2.64
CA ASN A 189 -19.55 -11.91 3.55
C ASN A 189 -19.27 -13.40 3.34
N ILE A 190 -18.03 -13.78 3.52
CA ILE A 190 -17.61 -15.18 3.64
C ILE A 190 -17.84 -15.59 5.09
N SER A 191 -18.81 -16.50 5.32
CA SER A 191 -19.14 -17.02 6.64
C SER A 191 -18.24 -18.19 7.03
N ASN A 192 -17.79 -18.98 6.06
CA ASN A 192 -16.91 -20.11 6.33
C ASN A 192 -16.04 -20.48 5.12
N VAL A 193 -14.89 -21.10 5.38
CA VAL A 193 -13.97 -21.67 4.38
C VAL A 193 -13.91 -23.17 4.62
N ILE A 194 -14.31 -23.95 3.64
CA ILE A 194 -14.31 -25.41 3.74
C ILE A 194 -13.08 -25.97 3.05
N THR A 195 -12.28 -26.70 3.80
CA THR A 195 -11.08 -27.37 3.32
C THR A 195 -11.31 -28.87 3.13
N LYS A 196 -10.60 -29.46 2.20
CA LYS A 196 -10.57 -30.90 1.95
C LYS A 196 -9.20 -31.31 1.44
N ASP A 197 -8.63 -32.34 2.02
CA ASP A 197 -7.32 -32.89 1.64
C ASP A 197 -6.20 -31.81 1.62
N GLY A 198 -6.23 -30.89 2.62
CA GLY A 198 -5.24 -29.80 2.74
C GLY A 198 -5.45 -28.63 1.75
N ASN A 199 -6.52 -28.62 0.98
CA ASN A 199 -6.83 -27.56 0.00
C ASN A 199 -8.17 -26.89 0.33
N ILE A 200 -8.35 -25.64 -0.13
CA ILE A 200 -9.67 -24.98 -0.06
C ILE A 200 -10.57 -25.64 -1.08
N ASN A 201 -11.70 -26.16 -0.62
CA ASN A 201 -12.71 -26.81 -1.47
C ASN A 201 -13.75 -25.79 -1.97
N HIS A 202 -14.28 -24.95 -1.07
CA HIS A 202 -15.21 -23.88 -1.40
C HIS A 202 -15.36 -22.89 -0.26
N LEU A 203 -15.88 -21.72 -0.59
CA LEU A 203 -16.33 -20.73 0.40
C LEU A 203 -17.82 -20.85 0.61
N VAL A 204 -18.28 -20.61 1.83
CA VAL A 204 -19.69 -20.48 2.20
C VAL A 204 -19.98 -19.01 2.45
N LEU A 205 -21.01 -18.45 1.82
CA LEU A 205 -21.43 -17.08 2.02
C LEU A 205 -22.53 -16.97 3.09
N ASP A 206 -22.85 -15.75 3.54
CA ASP A 206 -23.86 -15.50 4.58
C ASP A 206 -25.26 -16.04 4.22
N ASP A 207 -25.62 -16.04 2.94
CA ASP A 207 -26.89 -16.58 2.45
C ASP A 207 -26.89 -18.11 2.27
N GLY A 208 -25.80 -18.77 2.60
CA GLY A 208 -25.60 -20.20 2.44
C GLY A 208 -25.18 -20.62 1.04
N SER A 209 -25.03 -19.71 0.10
CA SER A 209 -24.50 -20.02 -1.23
C SER A 209 -23.03 -20.42 -1.18
N LEU A 210 -22.59 -21.19 -2.16
CA LEU A 210 -21.25 -21.76 -2.23
C LEU A 210 -20.48 -21.16 -3.41
N VAL A 211 -19.23 -20.75 -3.16
CA VAL A 211 -18.29 -20.33 -4.20
C VAL A 211 -17.21 -21.38 -4.36
N LYS A 212 -17.11 -21.97 -5.53
CA LYS A 212 -16.10 -22.97 -5.91
C LYS A 212 -15.19 -22.40 -6.95
N ALA A 213 -13.92 -22.76 -6.90
CA ALA A 213 -12.91 -22.42 -7.90
C ALA A 213 -11.80 -23.47 -7.90
N ASP A 214 -11.01 -23.51 -8.97
CA ASP A 214 -9.81 -24.35 -9.04
C ASP A 214 -8.64 -23.75 -8.25
N PHE A 215 -8.65 -22.41 -8.10
CA PHE A 215 -7.63 -21.66 -7.36
C PHE A 215 -8.24 -20.51 -6.54
N PHE A 216 -7.72 -20.28 -5.34
CA PHE A 216 -8.18 -19.24 -4.44
C PHE A 216 -7.05 -18.28 -4.10
N ILE A 217 -7.34 -16.97 -4.07
CA ILE A 217 -6.41 -15.92 -3.68
C ILE A 217 -6.96 -15.21 -2.45
N ASP A 218 -6.18 -15.19 -1.37
CA ASP A 218 -6.56 -14.53 -0.13
C ASP A 218 -6.17 -13.05 -0.16
N CYS A 219 -7.17 -12.17 -0.34
CA CYS A 219 -7.06 -10.72 -0.26
C CYS A 219 -7.89 -10.15 0.91
N THR A 220 -8.13 -10.95 1.96
CA THR A 220 -8.97 -10.59 3.11
C THR A 220 -8.24 -9.73 4.16
N GLY A 221 -7.05 -9.25 3.86
CA GLY A 221 -6.25 -8.36 4.69
C GLY A 221 -5.85 -9.01 6.02
N PHE A 222 -5.90 -8.26 7.11
CA PHE A 222 -5.48 -8.76 8.43
C PHE A 222 -6.30 -9.96 8.95
N LYS A 223 -7.47 -10.24 8.37
CA LYS A 223 -8.28 -11.41 8.75
C LYS A 223 -7.70 -12.74 8.26
N LYS A 224 -6.94 -12.71 7.13
CA LYS A 224 -6.29 -13.92 6.58
C LYS A 224 -7.23 -15.12 6.50
N LEU A 225 -8.49 -14.90 6.06
CA LEU A 225 -9.57 -15.89 6.20
C LEU A 225 -9.26 -17.23 5.54
N LEU A 226 -8.66 -17.18 4.35
CA LEU A 226 -8.34 -18.38 3.59
C LEU A 226 -7.05 -19.03 4.10
N SER A 227 -6.02 -18.21 4.31
CA SER A 227 -4.73 -18.69 4.80
C SER A 227 -4.85 -19.34 6.16
N ASN A 228 -5.63 -18.76 7.09
CA ASN A 228 -5.86 -19.31 8.41
C ASN A 228 -6.67 -20.62 8.43
N SER A 229 -7.36 -20.95 7.32
CA SER A 229 -8.12 -22.19 7.21
C SER A 229 -7.30 -23.40 6.76
N LEU A 230 -6.07 -23.16 6.30
CA LEU A 230 -5.17 -24.21 5.81
C LEU A 230 -4.34 -24.80 6.95
N GLU A 231 -4.13 -26.13 6.91
CA GLU A 231 -3.22 -26.80 7.83
C GLU A 231 -1.78 -26.35 7.59
N GLY A 232 -1.02 -26.10 8.67
CA GLY A 232 0.38 -25.66 8.60
C GLY A 232 0.56 -24.17 8.39
N SER A 233 -0.50 -23.37 8.47
CA SER A 233 -0.40 -21.91 8.50
C SER A 233 0.04 -21.43 9.90
N ASP A 234 1.30 -21.70 10.25
CA ASP A 234 1.89 -21.31 11.54
C ASP A 234 2.45 -19.89 11.44
N TRP A 235 1.62 -18.90 11.76
CA TRP A 235 2.06 -17.53 11.83
C TRP A 235 3.04 -17.32 12.99
N ARG A 236 4.22 -16.77 12.67
CA ARG A 236 5.25 -16.47 13.65
C ARG A 236 5.24 -15.00 13.99
N ASN A 237 5.04 -14.71 15.27
CA ASN A 237 5.04 -13.36 15.80
C ASN A 237 6.47 -12.86 16.02
N TYR A 238 6.76 -11.61 15.67
CA TYR A 238 8.02 -10.90 15.92
C TYR A 238 7.82 -9.54 16.59
N ASP A 239 6.81 -9.43 17.46
CA ASP A 239 6.49 -8.24 18.26
C ASP A 239 7.63 -7.75 19.15
N THR A 240 8.59 -8.63 19.49
CA THR A 240 9.82 -8.25 20.20
C THR A 240 10.78 -7.42 19.34
N GLN A 241 10.62 -7.42 18.02
CA GLN A 241 11.46 -6.70 17.06
C GLN A 241 10.76 -5.49 16.46
N VAL A 242 9.44 -5.52 16.40
CA VAL A 242 8.61 -4.42 15.90
C VAL A 242 7.83 -3.83 17.07
N PHE A 243 8.19 -2.62 17.45
CA PHE A 243 7.64 -1.97 18.64
C PHE A 243 6.14 -1.66 18.50
N THR A 244 5.67 -1.23 17.32
CA THR A 244 4.28 -0.80 17.12
C THR A 244 3.39 -1.94 16.65
N ASN A 245 2.15 -2.01 17.15
CA ASN A 245 1.17 -3.05 16.83
C ASN A 245 -0.28 -2.52 16.72
N ALA A 246 -0.42 -1.20 16.71
CA ALA A 246 -1.69 -0.51 16.49
C ALA A 246 -1.46 0.82 15.80
N ALA A 247 -2.52 1.35 15.18
CA ALA A 247 -2.53 2.69 14.64
C ALA A 247 -3.89 3.37 14.86
N VAL A 248 -3.84 4.68 15.03
CA VAL A 248 -4.98 5.57 14.91
C VAL A 248 -4.75 6.49 13.71
N ALA A 249 -5.70 6.57 12.81
CA ALA A 249 -5.58 7.31 11.57
C ALA A 249 -6.80 8.21 11.31
N SER A 250 -6.57 9.34 10.66
CA SER A 250 -7.63 10.25 10.22
C SER A 250 -7.20 11.00 8.95
N GLN A 251 -8.19 11.67 8.35
CA GLN A 251 -7.97 12.56 7.22
C GLN A 251 -7.69 13.97 7.73
N ILE A 252 -6.63 14.59 7.21
CA ILE A 252 -6.18 15.92 7.64
C ILE A 252 -6.37 16.90 6.48
N ASP A 253 -7.09 18.00 6.75
CA ASP A 253 -7.24 19.08 5.77
C ASP A 253 -5.94 19.90 5.65
N TYR A 254 -5.65 20.37 4.44
CA TYR A 254 -4.65 21.41 4.25
C TYR A 254 -5.12 22.71 4.92
N LYS A 255 -4.22 23.44 5.57
CA LYS A 255 -4.57 24.72 6.25
C LYS A 255 -4.94 25.82 5.27
N SER A 256 -4.28 25.83 4.12
CA SER A 256 -4.47 26.79 3.04
C SER A 256 -3.98 26.19 1.73
N THR A 257 -4.22 26.92 0.63
CA THR A 257 -3.63 26.58 -0.67
C THR A 257 -2.10 26.66 -0.69
N ASP A 258 -1.52 27.29 0.34
CA ASP A 258 -0.08 27.47 0.48
C ASP A 258 0.55 26.37 1.37
N ASP A 259 -0.24 25.50 2.00
CA ASP A 259 0.25 24.32 2.69
C ASP A 259 1.00 23.43 1.67
N PRO A 260 2.28 23.13 1.89
CA PRO A 260 3.08 22.46 0.87
C PRO A 260 2.61 21.01 0.67
N GLN A 261 2.31 20.68 -0.56
CA GLN A 261 2.10 19.31 -0.98
C GLN A 261 3.46 18.71 -1.35
N HIS A 262 4.16 18.17 -0.36
CA HIS A 262 5.49 17.61 -0.57
C HIS A 262 5.45 16.39 -1.50
N PRO A 263 6.44 16.22 -2.40
CA PRO A 263 6.54 15.05 -3.27
C PRO A 263 7.16 13.84 -2.55
N TYR A 264 6.86 13.67 -1.28
CA TYR A 264 7.36 12.57 -0.44
C TYR A 264 6.40 12.26 0.69
N VAL A 265 6.54 11.09 1.27
CA VAL A 265 5.91 10.74 2.56
C VAL A 265 6.84 11.17 3.68
N ASP A 266 6.31 11.79 4.72
CA ASP A 266 7.05 12.05 5.95
C ASP A 266 6.66 11.03 7.03
N ALA A 267 7.65 10.37 7.61
CA ALA A 267 7.53 9.47 8.74
C ALA A 267 8.25 10.11 9.93
N GLU A 268 7.50 10.67 10.86
CA GLU A 268 8.04 11.39 12.00
C GLU A 268 7.99 10.54 13.27
N ALA A 269 9.15 10.29 13.88
CA ALA A 269 9.22 9.62 15.17
C ALA A 269 8.72 10.55 16.29
N CYS A 270 7.97 9.98 17.22
CA CYS A 270 7.44 10.67 18.40
C CYS A 270 7.49 9.77 19.63
N GLU A 271 7.12 10.30 20.80
CA GLU A 271 7.21 9.58 22.08
C GLU A 271 6.37 8.29 22.15
N LEU A 272 5.25 8.22 21.41
CA LEU A 272 4.37 7.04 21.39
C LEU A 272 4.70 6.04 20.29
N GLY A 273 5.53 6.45 19.30
CA GLY A 273 5.87 5.65 18.14
C GLY A 273 6.25 6.51 16.94
N TRP A 274 5.42 6.56 15.89
CA TRP A 274 5.69 7.42 14.74
C TRP A 274 4.43 7.80 13.98
N ILE A 275 4.45 8.98 13.36
CA ILE A 275 3.34 9.52 12.56
C ILE A 275 3.73 9.52 11.09
N TRP A 276 2.86 8.95 10.23
CA TRP A 276 3.00 9.14 8.78
C TRP A 276 2.18 10.34 8.31
N LYS A 277 2.67 10.98 7.25
CA LYS A 277 2.01 12.07 6.53
C LYS A 277 2.12 11.79 5.05
N THR A 278 1.02 11.43 4.44
CA THR A 278 0.94 11.10 3.01
C THR A 278 0.13 12.17 2.30
N PRO A 279 0.79 13.12 1.62
CA PRO A 279 0.09 14.17 0.89
C PRO A 279 -0.55 13.61 -0.38
N ILE A 280 -1.88 13.68 -0.45
CA ILE A 280 -2.64 13.40 -1.66
C ILE A 280 -3.33 14.69 -2.11
N LYS A 281 -3.97 14.69 -3.27
CA LYS A 281 -4.45 15.92 -3.90
C LYS A 281 -5.36 16.76 -3.00
N GLU A 282 -6.33 16.14 -2.32
CA GLU A 282 -7.39 16.84 -1.59
C GLU A 282 -7.18 16.88 -0.06
N ARG A 283 -6.20 16.14 0.46
CA ARG A 283 -5.97 15.98 1.89
C ARG A 283 -4.60 15.38 2.18
N ILE A 284 -4.23 15.36 3.46
CA ILE A 284 -3.12 14.56 3.95
C ILE A 284 -3.73 13.31 4.62
N GLY A 285 -3.31 12.12 4.19
CA GLY A 285 -3.54 10.89 4.94
C GLY A 285 -2.53 10.80 6.06
N SER A 286 -3.00 10.67 7.30
CA SER A 286 -2.10 10.60 8.45
C SER A 286 -2.59 9.65 9.51
N GLY A 287 -1.66 9.12 10.30
CA GLY A 287 -1.94 8.37 11.49
C GLY A 287 -0.72 8.18 12.36
N LEU A 288 -0.98 7.77 13.59
CA LEU A 288 0.00 7.46 14.60
C LEU A 288 0.08 5.94 14.77
N CYS A 289 1.24 5.36 14.49
CA CYS A 289 1.56 3.98 14.87
C CYS A 289 2.08 3.98 16.31
N TYR A 290 1.51 3.11 17.15
CA TYR A 290 1.84 3.02 18.57
C TYR A 290 1.79 1.58 19.09
N ASN A 291 2.25 1.36 20.31
CA ASN A 291 2.18 0.07 20.97
C ASN A 291 0.97 0.03 21.93
N ARG A 292 -0.08 -0.74 21.56
CA ARG A 292 -1.31 -0.90 22.36
C ARG A 292 -1.10 -1.60 23.70
N ASN A 293 0.06 -2.19 23.94
CA ASN A 293 0.37 -2.82 25.24
C ASN A 293 0.83 -1.80 26.30
N VAL A 294 1.24 -0.60 25.86
CA VAL A 294 1.75 0.46 26.76
C VAL A 294 1.01 1.80 26.60
N THR A 295 0.24 1.97 25.53
CA THR A 295 -0.51 3.18 25.24
C THR A 295 -1.95 2.81 24.95
N THR A 296 -2.91 3.44 25.61
CA THR A 296 -4.33 3.21 25.36
C THR A 296 -4.77 3.89 24.06
N LYS A 297 -5.90 3.46 23.53
CA LYS A 297 -6.52 4.04 22.35
C LYS A 297 -6.81 5.53 22.54
N GLU A 298 -7.34 5.90 23.69
CA GLU A 298 -7.72 7.26 24.06
C GLU A 298 -6.49 8.19 24.18
N GLU A 299 -5.40 7.68 24.72
CA GLU A 299 -4.12 8.41 24.78
C GLU A 299 -3.54 8.64 23.37
N ALA A 300 -3.59 7.63 22.51
CA ALA A 300 -3.14 7.74 21.12
C ALA A 300 -3.99 8.74 20.32
N GLU A 301 -5.34 8.70 20.45
CA GLU A 301 -6.22 9.68 19.83
C GLU A 301 -5.92 11.11 20.33
N LYS A 302 -5.80 11.29 21.64
CA LYS A 302 -5.48 12.59 22.24
C LYS A 302 -4.17 13.12 21.69
N PHE A 303 -3.11 12.30 21.68
CA PHE A 303 -1.81 12.70 21.14
C PHE A 303 -1.92 13.13 19.68
N PHE A 304 -2.64 12.37 18.86
CA PHE A 304 -2.84 12.66 17.45
C PHE A 304 -3.62 13.96 17.21
N ILE A 305 -4.66 14.21 18.04
CA ILE A 305 -5.42 15.46 18.01
C ILE A 305 -4.53 16.65 18.42
N ASP A 306 -3.76 16.52 19.50
CA ASP A 306 -2.87 17.56 19.99
C ASP A 306 -1.77 17.89 18.96
N TYR A 307 -1.29 16.87 18.22
CA TYR A 307 -0.29 17.02 17.17
C TYR A 307 -0.81 17.82 15.97
N TRP A 308 -1.96 17.45 15.43
CA TRP A 308 -2.51 18.08 14.22
C TRP A 308 -3.33 19.34 14.48
N GLY A 309 -3.98 19.44 15.62
CA GLY A 309 -5.04 20.38 15.92
C GLY A 309 -6.39 19.85 15.47
N LYS A 310 -7.40 19.99 16.35
CA LYS A 310 -8.75 19.48 16.11
C LYS A 310 -9.42 20.11 14.89
N ASP A 311 -9.08 21.32 14.56
CA ASP A 311 -9.60 22.10 13.43
C ASP A 311 -9.10 21.58 12.06
N ARG A 312 -8.07 20.76 12.04
CA ARG A 312 -7.54 20.13 10.82
C ARG A 312 -8.12 18.76 10.53
N LEU A 313 -8.81 18.15 11.46
CA LEU A 313 -9.43 16.84 11.27
C LEU A 313 -10.64 16.98 10.35
N LYS A 314 -10.56 16.45 9.13
CA LYS A 314 -11.54 16.61 8.06
C LYS A 314 -12.91 16.06 8.44
N THR A 315 -12.97 14.89 9.07
CA THR A 315 -14.22 14.23 9.45
C THR A 315 -14.44 14.17 10.96
N GLY A 316 -13.40 14.38 11.75
CA GLY A 316 -13.43 14.12 13.19
C GLY A 316 -13.58 12.64 13.56
N GLU A 317 -13.52 11.76 12.58
CA GLU A 317 -13.58 10.30 12.75
C GLU A 317 -12.17 9.69 12.73
N PHE A 318 -12.00 8.63 13.50
CA PHE A 318 -10.75 7.89 13.59
C PHE A 318 -10.90 6.45 13.13
N ASN A 319 -9.98 6.01 12.31
CA ASN A 319 -9.80 4.60 12.01
C ASN A 319 -8.81 3.98 12.99
N HIS A 320 -9.26 2.99 13.75
CA HIS A 320 -8.41 2.22 14.65
C HIS A 320 -8.04 0.91 13.99
N ILE A 321 -6.75 0.69 13.85
CA ILE A 321 -6.18 -0.47 13.19
C ILE A 321 -5.32 -1.21 14.21
N ASN A 322 -5.68 -2.46 14.49
CA ASN A 322 -4.82 -3.37 15.23
C ASN A 322 -4.18 -4.32 14.23
N TYR A 323 -2.90 -4.53 14.37
CA TYR A 323 -2.13 -5.47 13.56
C TYR A 323 -1.13 -6.21 14.44
N ASP A 324 -0.94 -7.48 14.14
CA ASP A 324 0.08 -8.27 14.80
C ASP A 324 1.27 -8.39 13.85
N PRO A 325 2.49 -8.02 14.29
CA PRO A 325 3.68 -8.19 13.49
C PRO A 325 4.01 -9.69 13.40
N GLU A 326 3.58 -10.33 12.32
CA GLU A 326 3.73 -11.76 12.10
C GLU A 326 3.96 -12.11 10.64
N TYR A 327 4.55 -13.28 10.40
CA TYR A 327 4.79 -13.84 9.07
C TYR A 327 4.52 -15.35 9.05
N ASN A 328 4.28 -15.90 7.88
CA ASN A 328 4.12 -17.33 7.63
C ASN A 328 5.18 -17.86 6.68
#